data_1808fbdec7315ae2977646f4563febba
#
_entry.id   1808fbdec7315ae2977646f4563febba
#
_cell.length_a   1.000
_cell.length_b   1.000
_cell.length_c   1.000
_cell.angle_alpha   90.00
_cell.angle_beta   90.00
_cell.angle_gamma   90.00
#
_symmetry.space_group_name_H-M   'P 1'
#
loop_
_entity.id
_entity.type
_entity.pdbx_description
1 polymer ?
#
loop_
_entity_poly.entity_id
_entity_poly.type
_entity_poly.pdbx_seq_one_letter_code
_entity_poly.pdbx_strand_id
1 'polypeptide(L)'
;MKTLEGKVAIVSGSGRGIGRAIAMKLAREGAKVVVNDLDAGPAEQTVADIKAAGGMALACAGSVTADGFAEKFVKTAIDGFGGLDIIINNAGYTWDNVVQKMTDEQWNAIIDVHLTAPFKILRAASEFIRVASRKEAEAGQEV
;
A
#
# COMPACT_ATOMS: atom_id res chain seq x y z
N MET A 1 -7.86 7.40 -22.46
CA MET A 1 -6.55 7.81 -21.93
C MET A 1 -6.50 7.41 -20.46
N LYS A 2 -5.44 6.71 -20.04
CA LYS A 2 -5.28 6.27 -18.64
C LYS A 2 -4.54 7.37 -17.88
N THR A 3 -5.12 7.84 -16.77
CA THR A 3 -4.61 9.00 -16.02
C THR A 3 -3.37 8.69 -15.15
N LEU A 4 -3.13 7.40 -14.86
CA LEU A 4 -2.04 6.93 -14.00
C LEU A 4 -1.04 6.03 -14.74
N GLU A 5 -0.97 6.16 -16.07
CA GLU A 5 -0.02 5.37 -16.85
C GLU A 5 1.42 5.60 -16.37
N GLY A 6 2.13 4.50 -16.11
CA GLY A 6 3.51 4.53 -15.59
C GLY A 6 3.66 4.75 -14.08
N LYS A 7 2.60 5.10 -13.37
CA LYS A 7 2.63 5.27 -11.90
C LYS A 7 2.64 3.91 -11.19
N VAL A 8 3.25 3.89 -10.01
CA VAL A 8 3.32 2.71 -9.13
C VAL A 8 2.64 3.02 -7.82
N ALA A 9 1.71 2.16 -7.41
CA ALA A 9 0.94 2.31 -6.19
C ALA A 9 1.12 1.12 -5.24
N ILE A 10 1.14 1.38 -3.95
CA ILE A 10 0.94 0.38 -2.90
C ILE A 10 -0.37 0.66 -2.17
N VAL A 11 -1.16 -0.38 -1.92
CA VAL A 11 -2.46 -0.28 -1.23
C VAL A 11 -2.51 -1.31 -0.13
N SER A 12 -2.50 -0.88 1.13
CA SER A 12 -2.63 -1.78 2.26
C SER A 12 -4.08 -2.25 2.45
N GLY A 13 -4.27 -3.50 2.91
CA GLY A 13 -5.61 -4.06 3.10
C GLY A 13 -6.43 -4.15 1.81
N SER A 14 -5.80 -4.51 0.68
CA SER A 14 -6.41 -4.45 -0.64
C SER A 14 -6.77 -5.80 -1.26
N GLY A 15 -6.74 -6.87 -0.47
CA GLY A 15 -7.26 -8.19 -0.90
C GLY A 15 -8.78 -8.26 -0.93
N ARG A 16 -9.48 -7.36 -0.25
CA ARG A 16 -10.94 -7.35 -0.14
C ARG A 16 -11.50 -5.95 0.12
N GLY A 17 -12.81 -5.80 -0.01
CA GLY A 17 -13.56 -4.60 0.37
C GLY A 17 -13.11 -3.33 -0.34
N ILE A 18 -13.02 -2.23 0.41
CA ILE A 18 -12.69 -0.90 -0.09
C ILE A 18 -11.29 -0.88 -0.71
N GLY A 19 -10.30 -1.47 -0.02
CA GLY A 19 -8.92 -1.52 -0.52
C GLY A 19 -8.81 -2.23 -1.86
N ARG A 20 -9.54 -3.36 -2.04
CA ARG A 20 -9.61 -4.05 -3.32
C ARG A 20 -10.21 -3.18 -4.42
N ALA A 21 -11.29 -2.48 -4.13
CA ALA A 21 -11.92 -1.57 -5.09
C ALA A 21 -10.97 -0.44 -5.52
N ILE A 22 -10.21 0.12 -4.57
CA ILE A 22 -9.17 1.11 -4.83
C ILE A 22 -8.08 0.53 -5.73
N ALA A 23 -7.52 -0.63 -5.39
CA ALA A 23 -6.47 -1.29 -6.17
C ALA A 23 -6.92 -1.57 -7.61
N MET A 24 -8.13 -2.10 -7.78
CA MET A 24 -8.73 -2.35 -9.09
C MET A 24 -8.91 -1.05 -9.90
N LYS A 25 -9.35 0.03 -9.25
CA LYS A 25 -9.52 1.34 -9.92
C LYS A 25 -8.19 1.92 -10.35
N LEU A 26 -7.18 1.94 -9.47
CA LEU A 26 -5.84 2.42 -9.81
C LEU A 26 -5.25 1.65 -11.00
N ALA A 27 -5.39 0.33 -11.00
CA ALA A 27 -4.92 -0.51 -12.11
C ALA A 27 -5.64 -0.23 -13.42
N ARG A 28 -6.97 0.00 -13.40
CA ARG A 28 -7.74 0.40 -14.60
C ARG A 28 -7.28 1.74 -15.17
N GLU A 29 -6.83 2.66 -14.32
CA GLU A 29 -6.27 3.95 -14.72
C GLU A 29 -4.79 3.86 -15.17
N GLY A 30 -4.20 2.67 -15.17
CA GLY A 30 -2.87 2.40 -15.72
C GLY A 30 -1.76 2.29 -14.69
N ALA A 31 -2.06 2.44 -13.39
CA ALA A 31 -1.06 2.21 -12.36
C ALA A 31 -0.68 0.74 -12.24
N LYS A 32 0.58 0.49 -11.91
CA LYS A 32 1.07 -0.81 -11.43
C LYS A 32 0.82 -0.88 -9.93
N VAL A 33 0.21 -1.94 -9.42
CA VAL A 33 -0.29 -1.96 -8.04
C VAL A 33 0.33 -3.10 -7.24
N VAL A 34 0.88 -2.80 -6.07
CA VAL A 34 1.20 -3.81 -5.06
C VAL A 34 0.02 -3.96 -4.12
N VAL A 35 -0.55 -5.14 -4.11
CA VAL A 35 -1.71 -5.53 -3.31
C VAL A 35 -1.24 -6.17 -2.01
N ASN A 36 -1.75 -5.69 -0.88
CA ASN A 36 -1.50 -6.26 0.43
C ASN A 36 -2.80 -6.77 1.06
N ASP A 37 -2.71 -7.89 1.71
CA ASP A 37 -3.68 -8.37 2.69
C ASP A 37 -2.94 -9.12 3.79
N LEU A 38 -3.56 -9.27 4.95
CA LEU A 38 -3.06 -10.12 6.02
C LEU A 38 -2.88 -11.57 5.53
N ASP A 39 -3.84 -12.03 4.72
CA ASP A 39 -3.89 -13.36 4.14
C ASP A 39 -3.41 -13.33 2.67
N ALA A 40 -2.57 -14.30 2.29
CA ALA A 40 -2.05 -14.41 0.94
C ALA A 40 -3.15 -14.66 -0.11
N GLY A 41 -4.13 -15.51 0.18
CA GLY A 41 -5.19 -15.88 -0.75
C GLY A 41 -5.96 -14.69 -1.32
N PRO A 42 -6.56 -13.81 -0.49
CA PRO A 42 -7.25 -12.60 -0.97
C PRO A 42 -6.34 -11.64 -1.74
N ALA A 43 -5.08 -11.48 -1.31
CA ALA A 43 -4.12 -10.64 -2.03
C ALA A 43 -3.85 -11.20 -3.44
N GLU A 44 -3.57 -12.48 -3.55
CA GLU A 44 -3.31 -13.16 -4.82
C GLU A 44 -4.53 -13.14 -5.74
N GLN A 45 -5.74 -13.31 -5.19
CA GLN A 45 -6.98 -13.22 -5.96
C GLN A 45 -7.17 -11.82 -6.57
N THR A 46 -6.95 -10.77 -5.81
CA THR A 46 -7.02 -9.39 -6.32
C THR A 46 -5.97 -9.15 -7.41
N VAL A 47 -4.75 -9.67 -7.25
CA VAL A 47 -3.71 -9.62 -8.27
C VAL A 47 -4.14 -10.34 -9.54
N ALA A 48 -4.72 -11.53 -9.42
CA ALA A 48 -5.22 -12.30 -10.57
C ALA A 48 -6.32 -11.53 -11.31
N ASP A 49 -7.25 -10.91 -10.59
CA ASP A 49 -8.36 -10.14 -11.18
C ASP A 49 -7.83 -8.86 -11.90
N ILE A 50 -6.83 -8.19 -11.33
CA ILE A 50 -6.17 -7.05 -11.99
C ILE A 50 -5.50 -7.49 -13.29
N LYS A 51 -4.75 -8.60 -13.26
CA LYS A 51 -4.09 -9.14 -14.46
C LYS A 51 -5.08 -9.59 -15.53
N ALA A 52 -6.18 -10.24 -15.13
CA ALA A 52 -7.25 -10.65 -16.04
C ALA A 52 -7.91 -9.45 -16.72
N ALA A 53 -7.95 -8.29 -16.07
CA ALA A 53 -8.43 -7.03 -16.63
C ALA A 53 -7.37 -6.27 -17.45
N GLY A 54 -6.19 -6.86 -17.68
CA GLY A 54 -5.10 -6.27 -18.45
C GLY A 54 -4.19 -5.31 -17.68
N GLY A 55 -4.31 -5.27 -16.35
CA GLY A 55 -3.45 -4.47 -15.47
C GLY A 55 -2.20 -5.21 -15.00
N MET A 56 -1.39 -4.52 -14.22
CA MET A 56 -0.17 -5.07 -13.62
C MET A 56 -0.26 -5.00 -12.10
N ALA A 57 -0.05 -6.13 -11.44
CA ALA A 57 -0.05 -6.18 -9.97
C ALA A 57 0.88 -7.25 -9.42
N LEU A 58 1.34 -7.03 -8.20
CA LEU A 58 2.10 -7.97 -7.37
C LEU A 58 1.45 -8.08 -6.00
N ALA A 59 1.55 -9.25 -5.38
CA ALA A 59 1.07 -9.46 -4.02
C ALA A 59 2.20 -9.27 -3.01
N CYS A 60 1.87 -8.66 -1.87
CA CYS A 60 2.72 -8.56 -0.69
C CYS A 60 1.87 -8.87 0.56
N ALA A 61 1.77 -10.15 0.90
CA ALA A 61 1.01 -10.59 2.06
C ALA A 61 1.76 -10.31 3.36
N GLY A 62 1.01 -10.01 4.40
CA GLY A 62 1.50 -9.80 5.75
C GLY A 62 0.74 -8.73 6.51
N SER A 63 0.95 -8.69 7.82
CA SER A 63 0.38 -7.65 8.67
C SER A 63 1.14 -6.35 8.51
N VAL A 64 0.42 -5.24 8.34
CA VAL A 64 1.03 -3.91 8.27
C VAL A 64 1.71 -3.49 9.57
N THR A 65 1.37 -4.13 10.68
CA THR A 65 1.97 -3.88 12.00
C THR A 65 3.16 -4.80 12.31
N ALA A 66 3.46 -5.78 11.46
CA ALA A 66 4.60 -6.68 11.66
C ALA A 66 5.93 -5.94 11.48
N ASP A 67 6.91 -6.33 12.27
CA ASP A 67 8.27 -5.79 12.15
C ASP A 67 8.84 -6.05 10.74
N GLY A 68 9.42 -5.01 10.14
CA GLY A 68 10.00 -5.08 8.80
C GLY A 68 8.98 -5.10 7.65
N PHE A 69 7.68 -5.10 7.93
CA PHE A 69 6.67 -5.15 6.86
C PHE A 69 6.70 -3.88 5.98
N ALA A 70 6.83 -2.72 6.58
CA ALA A 70 6.84 -1.45 5.85
C ALA A 70 7.95 -1.43 4.79
N GLU A 71 9.15 -1.85 5.15
CA GLU A 71 10.30 -1.97 4.26
C GLU A 71 10.05 -3.00 3.16
N LYS A 72 9.51 -4.16 3.52
CA LYS A 72 9.15 -5.22 2.56
C LYS A 72 8.10 -4.73 1.54
N PHE A 73 7.09 -4.01 2.01
CA PHE A 73 6.00 -3.50 1.17
C PHE A 73 6.51 -2.48 0.14
N VAL A 74 7.27 -1.51 0.59
CA VAL A 74 7.92 -0.50 -0.26
C VAL A 74 8.90 -1.15 -1.23
N LYS A 75 9.75 -2.06 -0.74
CA LYS A 75 10.72 -2.78 -1.54
C LYS A 75 10.05 -3.61 -2.65
N THR A 76 8.91 -4.21 -2.39
CA THR A 76 8.15 -4.96 -3.41
C THR A 76 7.78 -4.07 -4.60
N ALA A 77 7.38 -2.84 -4.36
CA ALA A 77 7.07 -1.87 -5.43
C ALA A 77 8.34 -1.47 -6.20
N ILE A 78 9.40 -1.12 -5.50
CA ILE A 78 10.66 -0.65 -6.10
C ILE A 78 11.31 -1.76 -6.93
N ASP A 79 11.48 -2.95 -6.37
CA ASP A 79 12.13 -4.07 -7.06
C ASP A 79 11.27 -4.63 -8.20
N GLY A 80 9.94 -4.70 -8.00
CA GLY A 80 9.02 -5.29 -8.97
C GLY A 80 8.63 -4.35 -10.10
N PHE A 81 8.50 -3.06 -9.82
CA PHE A 81 7.99 -2.08 -10.78
C PHE A 81 8.91 -0.89 -11.05
N GLY A 82 10.02 -0.79 -10.34
CA GLY A 82 11.02 0.25 -10.55
C GLY A 82 10.70 1.60 -9.92
N GLY A 83 9.67 1.71 -9.08
CA GLY A 83 9.29 2.99 -8.50
C GLY A 83 8.20 2.90 -7.44
N LEU A 84 7.83 4.05 -6.89
CA LEU A 84 6.70 4.23 -5.99
C LEU A 84 6.23 5.68 -6.03
N ASP A 85 4.99 5.90 -6.45
CA ASP A 85 4.38 7.21 -6.61
C ASP A 85 3.19 7.43 -5.68
N ILE A 86 2.45 6.36 -5.36
CA ILE A 86 1.15 6.44 -4.66
C ILE A 86 1.14 5.47 -3.50
N ILE A 87 0.81 5.98 -2.32
CA ILE A 87 0.64 5.18 -1.09
C ILE A 87 -0.80 5.34 -0.60
N ILE A 88 -1.52 4.23 -0.48
CA ILE A 88 -2.87 4.19 0.09
C ILE A 88 -2.82 3.39 1.39
N ASN A 89 -2.89 4.08 2.50
CA ASN A 89 -3.01 3.50 3.83
C ASN A 89 -4.48 3.20 4.13
N ASN A 90 -4.94 2.02 3.70
CA ASN A 90 -6.33 1.58 3.85
C ASN A 90 -6.51 0.49 4.91
N ALA A 91 -5.50 -0.31 5.21
CA ALA A 91 -5.60 -1.36 6.22
C ALA A 91 -6.07 -0.81 7.57
N GLY A 92 -7.03 -1.48 8.16
CA GLY A 92 -7.57 -1.09 9.44
C GLY A 92 -8.73 -2.00 9.86
N TYR A 93 -9.06 -1.93 11.13
CA TYR A 93 -10.20 -2.61 11.74
C TYR A 93 -10.64 -1.83 12.98
N THR A 94 -11.79 -2.21 13.53
CA THR A 94 -12.29 -1.64 14.77
C THR A 94 -12.21 -2.66 15.89
N TRP A 95 -11.89 -2.17 17.08
CA TRP A 95 -11.93 -2.94 18.31
C TRP A 95 -12.44 -2.03 19.42
N ASP A 96 -13.76 -1.79 19.36
CA ASP A 96 -14.40 -0.76 20.16
C ASP A 96 -14.72 -1.25 21.57
N ASN A 97 -14.71 -0.32 22.51
CA ASN A 97 -15.23 -0.50 23.85
C ASN A 97 -15.60 0.86 24.43
N VAL A 98 -16.39 0.85 25.51
CA VAL A 98 -16.60 2.07 26.30
C VAL A 98 -15.30 2.45 26.99
N VAL A 99 -15.03 3.74 27.13
CA VAL A 99 -13.72 4.25 27.55
C VAL A 99 -13.21 3.65 28.86
N GLN A 100 -14.10 3.46 29.84
CA GLN A 100 -13.74 2.90 31.16
C GLN A 100 -13.47 1.40 31.17
N LYS A 101 -13.77 0.70 30.07
CA LYS A 101 -13.52 -0.76 29.90
C LYS A 101 -12.50 -1.06 28.83
N MET A 102 -12.07 -0.05 28.06
CA MET A 102 -11.08 -0.24 27.02
C MET A 102 -9.74 -0.64 27.64
N THR A 103 -9.18 -1.73 27.17
CA THR A 103 -7.85 -2.21 27.60
C THR A 103 -6.73 -1.50 26.86
N ASP A 104 -5.55 -1.48 27.43
CA ASP A 104 -4.34 -0.99 26.76
C ASP A 104 -4.06 -1.78 25.48
N GLU A 105 -4.33 -3.08 25.47
CA GLU A 105 -4.21 -3.93 24.29
C GLU A 105 -5.12 -3.47 23.16
N GLN A 106 -6.41 -3.19 23.42
CA GLN A 106 -7.34 -2.67 22.42
C GLN A 106 -6.88 -1.32 21.89
N TRP A 107 -6.51 -0.40 22.77
CA TRP A 107 -5.99 0.91 22.39
C TRP A 107 -4.74 0.80 21.51
N ASN A 108 -3.72 0.07 21.98
CA ASN A 108 -2.46 -0.06 21.28
C ASN A 108 -2.62 -0.73 19.91
N ALA A 109 -3.46 -1.75 19.78
CA ALA A 109 -3.71 -2.42 18.53
C ALA A 109 -4.32 -1.48 17.47
N ILE A 110 -5.26 -0.63 17.87
CA ILE A 110 -5.90 0.32 16.96
C ILE A 110 -4.94 1.46 16.59
N ILE A 111 -4.19 2.00 17.54
CA ILE A 111 -3.15 3.00 17.24
C ILE A 111 -2.09 2.41 16.31
N ASP A 112 -1.70 1.16 16.52
CA ASP A 112 -0.65 0.52 15.72
C ASP A 112 -1.05 0.37 14.26
N VAL A 113 -2.26 -0.13 13.99
CA VAL A 113 -2.72 -0.34 12.61
C VAL A 113 -3.10 0.97 11.90
N HIS A 114 -3.69 1.94 12.60
CA HIS A 114 -4.21 3.17 11.99
C HIS A 114 -3.24 4.35 11.98
N LEU A 115 -2.23 4.36 12.83
CA LEU A 115 -1.29 5.48 12.95
C LEU A 115 0.16 5.04 12.79
N THR A 116 0.63 4.07 13.57
CA THR A 116 2.03 3.65 13.55
C THR A 116 2.42 2.98 12.24
N ALA A 117 1.59 2.07 11.72
CA ALA A 117 1.85 1.38 10.45
C ALA A 117 1.91 2.36 9.26
N PRO A 118 0.94 3.29 9.06
CA PRO A 118 1.06 4.35 8.07
C PRO A 118 2.33 5.18 8.17
N PHE A 119 2.72 5.57 9.39
CA PHE A 119 3.98 6.29 9.62
C PHE A 119 5.20 5.48 9.16
N LYS A 120 5.28 4.20 9.53
CA LYS A 120 6.40 3.33 9.14
C LYS A 120 6.48 3.15 7.62
N ILE A 121 5.34 3.01 6.94
CA ILE A 121 5.28 2.89 5.47
C ILE A 121 5.77 4.19 4.81
N LEU A 122 5.30 5.35 5.25
CA LEU A 122 5.75 6.64 4.75
C LEU A 122 7.25 6.85 4.99
N ARG A 123 7.74 6.49 6.16
CA ARG A 123 9.17 6.57 6.49
C ARG A 123 10.00 5.67 5.58
N ALA A 124 9.58 4.42 5.35
CA ALA A 124 10.27 3.49 4.47
C ALA A 124 10.31 3.98 3.01
N ALA A 125 9.27 4.68 2.55
CA ALA A 125 9.18 5.22 1.20
C ALA A 125 9.94 6.53 1.01
N SER A 126 10.12 7.32 2.07
CA SER A 126 10.57 8.72 1.99
C SER A 126 11.92 8.90 1.32
N GLU A 127 12.88 8.03 1.61
CA GLU A 127 14.21 8.12 1.00
C GLU A 127 14.18 7.88 -0.50
N PHE A 128 13.45 6.86 -0.94
CA PHE A 128 13.30 6.58 -2.36
C PHE A 128 12.62 7.73 -3.10
N ILE A 129 11.49 8.22 -2.57
CA ILE A 129 10.73 9.32 -3.18
C ILE A 129 11.59 10.59 -3.26
N ARG A 130 12.32 10.91 -2.19
CA ARG A 130 13.21 12.07 -2.15
C ARG A 130 14.32 12.00 -3.22
N VAL A 131 14.94 10.83 -3.39
CA VAL A 131 15.99 10.62 -4.41
C VAL A 131 15.41 10.69 -5.81
N ALA A 132 14.24 10.07 -6.05
CA ALA A 132 13.57 10.11 -7.33
C ALA A 132 13.19 11.55 -7.74
N SER A 133 12.54 12.30 -6.84
CA SER A 133 12.17 13.70 -7.07
C SER A 133 13.36 14.59 -7.41
N ARG A 134 14.51 14.40 -6.75
CA ARG A 134 15.73 15.16 -7.08
C ARG A 134 16.20 14.88 -8.51
N LYS A 135 16.23 13.61 -8.91
CA LYS A 135 16.63 13.21 -10.26
C LYS A 135 15.69 13.79 -11.32
N GLU A 136 14.39 13.79 -11.08
CA GLU A 136 13.38 14.37 -11.97
C GLU A 136 13.56 15.88 -12.09
N ALA A 137 13.77 16.59 -10.99
CA ALA A 137 14.03 18.02 -10.99
C ALA A 137 15.33 18.38 -11.73
N GLU A 138 16.43 17.62 -11.53
CA GLU A 138 17.69 17.79 -12.25
C GLU A 138 17.54 17.53 -13.75
N ALA A 139 16.63 16.66 -14.16
CA ALA A 139 16.28 16.39 -15.56
C ALA A 139 15.31 17.42 -16.16
N GLY A 140 14.88 18.44 -15.39
CA GLY A 140 13.96 19.48 -15.83
C GLY A 140 12.50 19.04 -15.95
N GLN A 141 12.12 17.94 -15.28
CA GLN A 141 10.74 17.48 -15.17
C GLN A 141 10.03 18.20 -14.01
N GLU A 142 8.76 18.50 -14.19
CA GLU A 142 7.92 18.97 -13.06
C GLU A 142 7.74 17.82 -12.05
N VAL A 143 7.99 18.13 -10.78
CA VAL A 143 7.92 17.18 -9.65
C VAL A 143 6.62 17.38 -8.87
#